data_40ce22eba958971a18ef1026bb3d297d
#
_entry.id   40ce22eba958971a18ef1026bb3d297d
#
_cell.length_a   1.000
_cell.length_b   1.000
_cell.length_c   1.000
_cell.angle_alpha   90.00
_cell.angle_beta   90.00
_cell.angle_gamma   90.00
#
_symmetry.space_group_name_H-M   'P 1'
#
loop_
_entity.id
_entity.type
_entity.pdbx_description
1 polymer ?
#
loop_
_entity_poly.entity_id
_entity_poly.type
_entity_poly.pdbx_seq_one_letter_code
_entity_poly.pdbx_strand_id
1 'polypeptide(L)'
;MSPKKIYIFLFVMTYSCSDLPDGFVYINDVDNSINIDLRYSTENNFMGKVINGYRSNRAILSNDAAKALVHVQNDLIKMNLSLKIFDAYRPQMSVNYFINWSKDFSDTINKSIYYPKIKKSELFPLGYIAERSGHSRGSTVDLTIVDNRTFRELDMGTPYDFFGQESATNFI
;
A
#
# COMPACT_ATOMS: atom_id res chain seq x y z
N MET A 1 62.05 -14.17 -23.69
CA MET A 1 60.84 -14.76 -23.00
C MET A 1 60.10 -13.62 -22.33
N SER A 2 58.91 -13.27 -22.84
CA SER A 2 58.09 -12.20 -22.29
C SER A 2 57.22 -12.77 -21.15
N PRO A 3 57.09 -12.11 -19.99
CA PRO A 3 56.25 -12.61 -18.89
C PRO A 3 54.78 -12.45 -19.26
N LYS A 4 54.05 -13.55 -19.22
CA LYS A 4 52.58 -13.55 -19.37
C LYS A 4 51.97 -12.92 -18.13
N LYS A 5 51.29 -11.76 -18.30
CA LYS A 5 50.49 -11.13 -17.25
C LYS A 5 49.21 -11.94 -17.04
N ILE A 6 49.04 -12.52 -15.87
CA ILE A 6 47.82 -13.18 -15.44
C ILE A 6 46.94 -12.10 -14.84
N TYR A 7 45.76 -11.86 -15.45
CA TYR A 7 44.72 -10.99 -14.89
C TYR A 7 43.77 -11.87 -14.06
N ILE A 8 43.81 -11.71 -12.75
CA ILE A 8 42.81 -12.32 -11.85
C ILE A 8 41.61 -11.42 -11.84
N PHE A 9 40.49 -11.90 -12.42
CA PHE A 9 39.21 -11.22 -12.32
C PHE A 9 38.58 -11.59 -10.97
N LEU A 10 38.62 -10.65 -10.02
CA LEU A 10 37.94 -10.80 -8.73
C LEU A 10 36.44 -10.56 -8.95
N PHE A 11 35.63 -11.63 -8.96
CA PHE A 11 34.19 -11.54 -9.02
C PHE A 11 33.68 -11.21 -7.62
N VAL A 12 33.42 -9.93 -7.36
CA VAL A 12 32.79 -9.48 -6.11
C VAL A 12 31.31 -9.81 -6.21
N MET A 13 30.88 -10.91 -5.59
CA MET A 13 29.44 -11.16 -5.33
C MET A 13 28.96 -10.15 -4.31
N THR A 14 28.28 -9.10 -4.76
CA THR A 14 27.49 -8.24 -3.87
C THR A 14 26.26 -9.01 -3.43
N TYR A 15 26.28 -9.53 -2.22
CA TYR A 15 25.04 -9.96 -1.57
C TYR A 15 24.21 -8.71 -1.33
N SER A 16 23.14 -8.55 -2.10
CA SER A 16 22.08 -7.61 -1.75
C SER A 16 21.41 -8.15 -0.49
N CYS A 17 21.80 -7.62 0.65
CA CYS A 17 21.06 -7.84 1.89
C CYS A 17 19.70 -7.15 1.71
N SER A 18 18.62 -7.89 1.62
CA SER A 18 17.29 -7.28 1.69
C SER A 18 17.13 -6.70 3.10
N ASP A 19 16.80 -5.41 3.21
CA ASP A 19 16.55 -4.74 4.49
C ASP A 19 15.25 -5.23 5.18
N LEU A 20 14.63 -6.28 4.64
CA LEU A 20 13.38 -6.86 5.14
C LEU A 20 13.62 -8.14 5.93
N PRO A 21 12.80 -8.41 6.98
CA PRO A 21 12.81 -9.69 7.66
C PRO A 21 12.51 -10.86 6.72
N ASP A 22 13.03 -12.05 7.07
CA ASP A 22 12.73 -13.28 6.34
C ASP A 22 11.22 -13.48 6.16
N GLY A 23 10.81 -13.91 4.98
CA GLY A 23 9.41 -14.14 4.65
C GLY A 23 8.67 -12.93 4.10
N PHE A 24 9.33 -11.77 3.97
CA PHE A 24 8.75 -10.55 3.38
C PHE A 24 9.51 -10.10 2.14
N VAL A 25 8.78 -9.46 1.23
CA VAL A 25 9.31 -8.91 -0.03
C VAL A 25 8.73 -7.55 -0.33
N TYR A 26 9.44 -6.76 -1.10
CA TYR A 26 8.87 -5.61 -1.78
C TYR A 26 8.11 -6.09 -3.03
N ILE A 27 6.90 -5.62 -3.23
CA ILE A 27 6.03 -6.07 -4.34
C ILE A 27 6.69 -5.79 -5.69
N ASN A 28 7.31 -4.62 -5.87
CA ASN A 28 7.98 -4.26 -7.13
C ASN A 28 9.21 -5.12 -7.47
N ASP A 29 9.83 -5.76 -6.45
CA ASP A 29 10.95 -6.68 -6.68
C ASP A 29 10.45 -8.05 -7.18
N VAL A 30 9.16 -8.37 -6.95
CA VAL A 30 8.51 -9.60 -7.40
C VAL A 30 7.81 -9.40 -8.74
N ASP A 31 7.08 -8.29 -8.90
CA ASP A 31 6.41 -7.92 -10.13
C ASP A 31 6.33 -6.38 -10.26
N ASN A 32 7.10 -5.83 -11.19
CA ASN A 32 7.18 -4.39 -11.42
C ASN A 32 6.03 -3.86 -12.31
N SER A 33 5.17 -4.72 -12.82
CA SER A 33 3.97 -4.31 -13.58
C SER A 33 2.82 -3.88 -12.66
N ILE A 34 2.89 -4.19 -11.36
CA ILE A 34 1.93 -3.76 -10.35
C ILE A 34 2.20 -2.29 -10.01
N ASN A 35 1.19 -1.43 -10.15
CA ASN A 35 1.31 -0.02 -9.82
C ASN A 35 1.31 0.18 -8.28
N ILE A 36 2.22 1.01 -7.78
CA ILE A 36 2.29 1.34 -6.35
C ILE A 36 1.99 2.83 -6.16
N ASP A 37 0.99 3.13 -5.32
CA ASP A 37 0.59 4.49 -4.94
C ASP A 37 0.25 4.49 -3.44
N LEU A 38 1.27 4.25 -2.60
CA LEU A 38 1.07 4.19 -1.14
C LEU A 38 0.61 5.54 -0.61
N ARG A 39 -0.70 5.68 -0.40
CA ARG A 39 -1.35 6.93 0.00
C ARG A 39 -0.82 7.48 1.31
N TYR A 40 -0.46 6.62 2.23
CA TYR A 40 0.04 7.02 3.55
C TYR A 40 1.51 7.47 3.55
N SER A 41 2.25 7.22 2.45
CA SER A 41 3.58 7.77 2.25
C SER A 41 3.58 9.21 1.69
N THR A 42 2.41 9.75 1.42
CA THR A 42 2.17 11.10 0.88
C THR A 42 1.11 11.83 1.71
N GLU A 43 0.80 13.08 1.34
CA GLU A 43 -0.30 13.84 1.93
C GLU A 43 -1.67 13.51 1.32
N ASN A 44 -1.73 12.68 0.27
CA ASN A 44 -2.94 12.30 -0.43
C ASN A 44 -3.70 11.18 0.31
N ASN A 45 -4.15 11.45 1.51
CA ASN A 45 -4.90 10.54 2.38
C ASN A 45 -5.88 11.32 3.26
N PHE A 46 -6.69 10.61 4.05
CA PHE A 46 -7.74 11.22 4.88
C PHE A 46 -7.21 12.16 5.98
N MET A 47 -5.93 12.07 6.34
CA MET A 47 -5.32 12.95 7.35
C MET A 47 -4.64 14.18 6.72
N GLY A 48 -4.38 14.18 5.39
CA GLY A 48 -3.66 15.26 4.71
C GLY A 48 -2.19 15.39 5.12
N LYS A 49 -1.57 14.31 5.56
CA LYS A 49 -0.19 14.26 6.09
C LYS A 49 0.48 12.96 5.71
N VAL A 50 1.81 12.95 5.60
CA VAL A 50 2.60 11.70 5.59
C VAL A 50 2.42 11.00 6.92
N ILE A 51 2.05 9.72 6.87
CA ILE A 51 1.76 8.92 8.06
C ILE A 51 3.07 8.40 8.67
N ASN A 52 3.22 8.59 9.98
CA ASN A 52 4.38 8.09 10.70
C ASN A 52 4.51 6.57 10.55
N GLY A 53 5.68 6.09 10.09
CA GLY A 53 5.96 4.69 9.77
C GLY A 53 6.08 4.42 8.27
N TYR A 54 5.52 5.26 7.39
CA TYR A 54 5.72 5.17 5.95
C TYR A 54 6.92 6.03 5.53
N ARG A 55 8.02 5.37 5.15
CA ARG A 55 9.29 6.04 4.83
C ARG A 55 9.58 6.13 3.34
N SER A 56 8.84 5.38 2.53
CA SER A 56 9.02 5.32 1.08
C SER A 56 7.75 4.78 0.40
N ASN A 57 7.64 4.97 -0.90
CA ASN A 57 6.58 4.37 -1.73
C ASN A 57 6.93 2.93 -2.14
N ARG A 58 7.32 2.09 -1.17
CA ARG A 58 7.64 0.67 -1.40
C ARG A 58 6.68 -0.21 -0.61
N ALA A 59 5.79 -0.91 -1.32
CA ALA A 59 4.81 -1.81 -0.73
C ALA A 59 5.47 -3.13 -0.32
N ILE A 60 5.21 -3.57 0.92
CA ILE A 60 5.78 -4.79 1.50
C ILE A 60 4.64 -5.79 1.75
N LEU A 61 4.84 -7.05 1.38
CA LEU A 61 3.96 -8.16 1.71
C LEU A 61 4.76 -9.38 2.16
N SER A 62 4.07 -10.34 2.79
CA SER A 62 4.61 -11.68 2.96
C SER A 62 4.80 -12.35 1.59
N ASN A 63 5.78 -13.25 1.49
CA ASN A 63 6.09 -13.97 0.24
C ASN A 63 4.85 -14.63 -0.39
N ASP A 64 4.01 -15.26 0.43
CA ASP A 64 2.84 -15.98 -0.06
C ASP A 64 1.75 -15.03 -0.56
N ALA A 65 1.53 -13.92 0.14
CA ALA A 65 0.58 -12.90 -0.31
C ALA A 65 1.06 -12.22 -1.61
N ALA A 66 2.36 -11.93 -1.72
CA ALA A 66 2.93 -11.36 -2.94
C ALA A 66 2.79 -12.30 -4.13
N LYS A 67 3.08 -13.61 -3.96
CA LYS A 67 2.87 -14.62 -5.02
C LYS A 67 1.41 -14.70 -5.47
N ALA A 68 0.47 -14.73 -4.52
CA ALA A 68 -0.95 -14.75 -4.84
C ALA A 68 -1.36 -13.49 -5.63
N LEU A 69 -0.82 -12.33 -5.25
CA LEU A 69 -1.09 -11.07 -5.95
C LEU A 69 -0.57 -11.07 -7.39
N VAL A 70 0.61 -11.66 -7.64
CA VAL A 70 1.16 -11.84 -9.00
C VAL A 70 0.26 -12.70 -9.87
N HIS A 71 -0.38 -13.75 -9.33
CA HIS A 71 -1.35 -14.52 -10.10
C HIS A 71 -2.54 -13.67 -10.54
N VAL A 72 -3.08 -12.83 -9.64
CA VAL A 72 -4.16 -11.89 -9.97
C VAL A 72 -3.70 -10.89 -11.04
N GLN A 73 -2.49 -10.33 -10.90
CA GLN A 73 -1.92 -9.40 -11.89
C GLN A 73 -1.82 -10.04 -13.27
N ASN A 74 -1.31 -11.29 -13.35
CA ASN A 74 -1.18 -12.02 -14.61
C ASN A 74 -2.54 -12.26 -15.31
N ASP A 75 -3.61 -12.45 -14.54
CA ASP A 75 -4.96 -12.59 -15.11
C ASP A 75 -5.51 -11.25 -15.58
N LEU A 76 -5.29 -10.18 -14.84
CA LEU A 76 -5.71 -8.83 -15.21
C LEU A 76 -5.01 -8.32 -16.48
N ILE A 77 -3.72 -8.58 -16.65
CA ILE A 77 -2.96 -8.19 -17.86
C ILE A 77 -3.59 -8.73 -19.13
N LYS A 78 -4.12 -9.96 -19.12
CA LYS A 78 -4.83 -10.55 -20.27
C LYS A 78 -6.07 -9.76 -20.70
N MET A 79 -6.62 -8.97 -19.78
CA MET A 79 -7.79 -8.09 -19.98
C MET A 79 -7.39 -6.61 -20.19
N ASN A 80 -6.10 -6.31 -20.39
CA ASN A 80 -5.55 -4.95 -20.43
C ASN A 80 -5.80 -4.15 -19.13
N LEU A 81 -5.80 -4.83 -18.01
CA LEU A 81 -5.96 -4.26 -16.67
C LEU A 81 -4.71 -4.50 -15.83
N SER A 82 -4.52 -3.72 -14.77
CA SER A 82 -3.44 -3.91 -13.79
C SER A 82 -3.92 -3.58 -12.40
N LEU A 83 -3.27 -4.17 -11.39
CA LEU A 83 -3.43 -3.78 -10.00
C LEU A 83 -2.76 -2.44 -9.73
N LYS A 84 -3.38 -1.66 -8.83
CA LYS A 84 -2.79 -0.48 -8.20
C LYS A 84 -2.98 -0.59 -6.70
N ILE A 85 -1.88 -0.56 -5.95
CA ILE A 85 -1.85 -0.77 -4.50
C ILE A 85 -1.80 0.57 -3.80
N PHE A 86 -2.74 0.81 -2.89
CA PHE A 86 -2.84 1.99 -2.05
C PHE A 86 -2.22 1.79 -0.67
N ASP A 87 -2.29 0.57 -0.12
CA ASP A 87 -1.64 0.18 1.12
C ASP A 87 -1.34 -1.33 1.14
N ALA A 88 -0.29 -1.72 1.86
CA ALA A 88 0.12 -3.10 2.06
C ALA A 88 0.51 -3.33 3.53
N TYR A 89 1.76 -3.66 3.86
CA TYR A 89 2.18 -3.70 5.26
C TYR A 89 2.04 -2.33 5.91
N ARG A 90 1.27 -2.27 7.00
CA ARG A 90 1.06 -1.07 7.82
C ARG A 90 1.69 -1.30 9.20
N PRO A 91 2.75 -0.56 9.55
CA PRO A 91 3.35 -0.67 10.88
C PRO A 91 2.35 -0.34 12.00
N GLN A 92 2.47 -0.99 13.15
CA GLN A 92 1.61 -0.69 14.30
C GLN A 92 1.69 0.78 14.73
N MET A 93 2.85 1.42 14.56
CA MET A 93 3.00 2.84 14.86
C MET A 93 2.08 3.72 13.98
N SER A 94 1.83 3.32 12.73
CA SER A 94 0.88 4.01 11.84
C SER A 94 -0.56 3.83 12.30
N VAL A 95 -0.92 2.62 12.74
CA VAL A 95 -2.24 2.34 13.34
C VAL A 95 -2.45 3.22 14.58
N ASN A 96 -1.46 3.29 15.47
CA ASN A 96 -1.50 4.14 16.65
C ASN A 96 -1.61 5.64 16.29
N TYR A 97 -1.00 6.03 15.18
CA TYR A 97 -1.08 7.41 14.68
C TYR A 97 -2.50 7.74 14.22
N PHE A 98 -3.20 6.82 13.52
CA PHE A 98 -4.61 6.96 13.15
C PHE A 98 -5.53 7.07 14.38
N ILE A 99 -5.30 6.24 15.41
CA ILE A 99 -6.07 6.27 16.65
C ILE A 99 -5.90 7.64 17.34
N ASN A 100 -4.66 8.14 17.45
CA ASN A 100 -4.40 9.43 18.06
C ASN A 100 -5.05 10.57 17.27
N TRP A 101 -4.93 10.55 15.95
CA TRP A 101 -5.59 11.52 15.09
C TRP A 101 -7.12 11.49 15.24
N SER A 102 -7.73 10.32 15.36
CA SER A 102 -9.19 10.20 15.50
C SER A 102 -9.73 10.84 16.79
N LYS A 103 -8.89 11.03 17.81
CA LYS A 103 -9.21 11.68 19.08
C LYS A 103 -9.07 13.21 19.04
N ASP A 104 -8.35 13.75 18.08
CA ASP A 104 -8.26 15.19 17.85
C ASP A 104 -9.40 15.66 16.96
N PHE A 105 -10.51 16.06 17.54
CA PHE A 105 -11.73 16.46 16.80
C PHE A 105 -11.56 17.80 16.07
N SER A 106 -10.50 18.56 16.32
CA SER A 106 -10.22 19.81 15.61
C SER A 106 -9.54 19.60 14.27
N ASP A 107 -8.76 18.53 14.10
CA ASP A 107 -8.09 18.18 12.84
C ASP A 107 -9.05 17.54 11.84
N THR A 108 -9.68 18.36 11.01
CA THR A 108 -10.68 17.95 10.02
C THR A 108 -10.35 18.39 8.59
N ILE A 109 -9.05 18.54 8.29
CA ILE A 109 -8.54 19.15 7.05
C ILE A 109 -9.15 18.50 5.78
N ASN A 110 -9.25 17.19 5.73
CA ASN A 110 -9.76 16.43 4.60
C ASN A 110 -11.18 15.85 4.81
N LYS A 111 -11.92 16.37 5.81
CA LYS A 111 -13.27 15.90 6.12
C LYS A 111 -14.19 15.93 4.91
N SER A 112 -14.18 17.01 4.16
CA SER A 112 -15.07 17.20 3.00
C SER A 112 -14.88 16.17 1.89
N ILE A 113 -13.70 15.57 1.81
CA ILE A 113 -13.33 14.58 0.79
C ILE A 113 -13.59 13.16 1.28
N TYR A 114 -13.13 12.83 2.50
CA TYR A 114 -13.08 11.44 2.95
C TYR A 114 -14.23 11.03 3.86
N TYR A 115 -14.82 11.97 4.64
CA TYR A 115 -15.91 11.65 5.58
C TYR A 115 -16.91 12.81 5.73
N PRO A 116 -17.50 13.29 4.60
CA PRO A 116 -18.34 14.51 4.60
C PRO A 116 -19.56 14.39 5.50
N LYS A 117 -20.15 13.19 5.58
CA LYS A 117 -21.40 12.92 6.30
C LYS A 117 -21.22 12.40 7.72
N ILE A 118 -19.98 12.02 8.10
CA ILE A 118 -19.68 11.40 9.41
C ILE A 118 -18.95 12.40 10.30
N LYS A 119 -19.29 12.41 11.59
CA LYS A 119 -18.52 13.17 12.58
C LYS A 119 -17.22 12.43 12.89
N LYS A 120 -16.13 13.16 13.07
CA LYS A 120 -14.83 12.54 13.38
C LYS A 120 -14.88 11.67 14.64
N SER A 121 -15.67 12.06 15.65
CA SER A 121 -15.90 11.29 16.86
C SER A 121 -16.58 9.92 16.62
N GLU A 122 -17.18 9.72 15.46
CA GLU A 122 -17.89 8.50 15.11
C GLU A 122 -17.00 7.52 14.32
N LEU A 123 -15.85 7.97 13.78
CA LEU A 123 -14.97 7.14 12.93
C LEU A 123 -14.47 5.88 13.65
N PHE A 124 -14.09 6.01 14.92
CA PHE A 124 -13.63 4.88 15.73
C PHE A 124 -14.78 3.96 16.14
N PRO A 125 -15.91 4.46 16.72
CA PRO A 125 -17.07 3.64 17.06
C PRO A 125 -17.68 2.89 15.86
N LEU A 126 -17.67 3.50 14.67
CA LEU A 126 -18.19 2.88 13.45
C LEU A 126 -17.19 1.91 12.79
N GLY A 127 -15.97 1.78 13.33
CA GLY A 127 -14.98 0.82 12.86
C GLY A 127 -14.15 1.27 11.63
N TYR A 128 -14.28 2.53 11.20
CA TYR A 128 -13.41 3.06 10.13
C TYR A 128 -11.95 3.20 10.59
N ILE A 129 -11.75 3.47 11.88
CA ILE A 129 -10.44 3.44 12.53
C ILE A 129 -10.47 2.34 13.58
N ALA A 130 -9.48 1.46 13.60
CA ALA A 130 -9.42 0.31 14.51
C ALA A 130 -8.07 0.20 15.23
N GLU A 131 -8.06 -0.42 16.43
CA GLU A 131 -6.84 -0.63 17.21
C GLU A 131 -5.91 -1.70 16.61
N ARG A 132 -6.48 -2.63 15.85
CA ARG A 132 -5.75 -3.71 15.20
C ARG A 132 -6.04 -3.70 13.72
N SER A 133 -4.99 -3.82 12.92
CA SER A 133 -5.09 -3.87 11.47
C SER A 133 -4.60 -5.21 10.93
N GLY A 134 -5.33 -5.77 9.97
CA GLY A 134 -4.86 -6.92 9.18
C GLY A 134 -3.57 -6.62 8.42
N HIS A 135 -3.38 -5.39 7.99
CA HIS A 135 -2.19 -4.90 7.29
C HIS A 135 -0.90 -5.06 8.09
N SER A 136 -0.96 -4.97 9.43
CA SER A 136 0.22 -5.15 10.30
C SER A 136 0.81 -6.56 10.27
N ARG A 137 0.11 -7.54 9.67
CA ARG A 137 0.64 -8.90 9.44
C ARG A 137 1.33 -9.05 8.07
N GLY A 138 1.24 -8.03 7.20
CA GLY A 138 1.83 -8.06 5.86
C GLY A 138 1.15 -9.01 4.88
N SER A 139 -0.11 -9.36 5.09
CA SER A 139 -0.89 -10.24 4.20
C SER A 139 -2.25 -9.65 3.80
N THR A 140 -2.41 -8.35 3.97
CA THR A 140 -3.58 -7.58 3.57
C THR A 140 -3.13 -6.44 2.67
N VAL A 141 -3.91 -6.15 1.63
CA VAL A 141 -3.67 -5.04 0.71
C VAL A 141 -4.96 -4.25 0.50
N ASP A 142 -4.82 -2.94 0.38
CA ASP A 142 -5.82 -2.06 -0.19
C ASP A 142 -5.41 -1.77 -1.64
N LEU A 143 -6.30 -2.03 -2.58
CA LEU A 143 -5.97 -1.95 -4.00
C LEU A 143 -7.18 -1.52 -4.83
N THR A 144 -6.90 -1.10 -6.05
CA THR A 144 -7.88 -0.94 -7.12
C THR A 144 -7.36 -1.54 -8.43
N ILE A 145 -8.16 -1.47 -9.47
CA ILE A 145 -7.82 -1.92 -10.82
C ILE A 145 -7.71 -0.70 -11.74
N VAL A 146 -6.70 -0.71 -12.60
CA VAL A 146 -6.42 0.36 -13.58
C VAL A 146 -6.56 -0.22 -14.99
N ASP A 147 -7.22 0.50 -15.88
CA ASP A 147 -7.22 0.21 -17.34
C ASP A 147 -5.88 0.66 -17.94
N ASN A 148 -5.11 -0.28 -18.50
CA ASN A 148 -3.78 -0.02 -19.04
C ASN A 148 -3.75 0.85 -20.30
N ARG A 149 -4.89 1.07 -20.96
CA ARG A 149 -5.01 1.92 -22.16
C ARG A 149 -5.25 3.38 -21.78
N THR A 150 -6.03 3.60 -20.72
CA THR A 150 -6.45 4.95 -20.29
C THR A 150 -5.67 5.44 -19.06
N PHE A 151 -4.98 4.54 -18.36
CA PHE A 151 -4.30 4.77 -17.08
C PHE A 151 -5.23 5.28 -15.97
N ARG A 152 -6.54 5.00 -16.09
CA ARG A 152 -7.56 5.40 -15.11
C ARG A 152 -7.94 4.22 -14.24
N GLU A 153 -8.19 4.50 -12.97
CA GLU A 153 -8.79 3.55 -12.04
C GLU A 153 -10.21 3.20 -12.51
N LEU A 154 -10.61 1.95 -12.37
CA LEU A 154 -11.99 1.55 -12.55
C LEU A 154 -12.85 2.15 -11.43
N ASP A 155 -14.12 2.43 -11.74
CA ASP A 155 -15.07 2.91 -10.75
C ASP A 155 -15.41 1.79 -9.76
N MET A 156 -15.07 1.99 -8.50
CA MET A 156 -15.36 1.08 -7.39
C MET A 156 -16.51 1.60 -6.50
N GLY A 157 -17.27 2.59 -6.99
CA GLY A 157 -18.39 3.21 -6.28
C GLY A 157 -17.98 4.38 -5.41
N THR A 158 -16.86 4.30 -4.69
CA THR A 158 -16.30 5.39 -3.90
C THR A 158 -14.79 5.49 -4.07
N PRO A 159 -14.18 6.67 -3.85
CA PRO A 159 -12.74 6.78 -3.74
C PRO A 159 -12.17 5.94 -2.60
N TYR A 160 -10.88 5.62 -2.70
CA TYR A 160 -10.14 4.97 -1.62
C TYR A 160 -10.25 5.76 -0.31
N ASP A 161 -10.40 5.05 0.82
CA ASP A 161 -10.55 5.64 2.16
C ASP A 161 -11.79 6.55 2.34
N PHE A 162 -12.81 6.42 1.50
CA PHE A 162 -14.04 7.13 1.74
C PHE A 162 -14.82 6.48 2.90
N PHE A 163 -15.00 7.21 4.00
CA PHE A 163 -15.74 6.77 5.16
C PHE A 163 -17.20 7.20 5.03
N GLY A 164 -18.03 6.26 4.63
CA GLY A 164 -19.47 6.45 4.40
C GLY A 164 -20.16 5.12 4.17
N GLN A 165 -21.49 5.12 4.30
CA GLN A 165 -22.29 3.92 4.03
C GLN A 165 -22.14 3.46 2.57
N GLU A 166 -21.86 4.41 1.68
CA GLU A 166 -21.65 4.20 0.25
C GLU A 166 -20.44 3.29 -0.04
N SER A 167 -19.49 3.18 0.91
CA SER A 167 -18.31 2.30 0.78
C SER A 167 -18.59 0.85 1.20
N ALA A 168 -19.75 0.57 1.74
CA ALA A 168 -20.09 -0.78 2.19
C ALA A 168 -20.38 -1.69 0.98
N THR A 169 -19.86 -2.94 1.02
CA THR A 169 -20.01 -3.94 -0.06
C THR A 169 -21.50 -4.23 -0.38
N ASN A 170 -22.40 -4.03 0.58
CA ASN A 170 -23.84 -4.27 0.44
C ASN A 170 -24.66 -2.97 0.23
N PHE A 171 -23.98 -1.86 -0.06
CA PHE A 171 -24.66 -0.61 -0.39
C PHE A 171 -25.37 -0.73 -1.75
N ILE A 172 -26.66 -0.42 -1.80
CA ILE A 172 -27.54 -0.48 -2.99
C ILE A 172 -28.13 0.92 -3.23
#